data_e4959153e628aab39e8b7eafb2b9ea48
#
_entry.id   e4959153e628aab39e8b7eafb2b9ea48
#
_cell.length_a   1.000
_cell.length_b   1.000
_cell.length_c   1.000
_cell.angle_alpha   90.00
_cell.angle_beta   90.00
_cell.angle_gamma   90.00
#
_symmetry.space_group_name_H-M   'P 1'
#
loop_
_entity.id
_entity.type
_entity.pdbx_description
1 polymer ?
#
loop_
_entity_poly.entity_id
_entity_poly.type
_entity_poly.pdbx_seq_one_letter_code
_entity_poly.pdbx_strand_id
1 'polypeptide(L)'
;NQCRTEVTDDDSIGCATCHNAETMQLQLYSEPLKDYLKSVGKDPAKLPRSEMRSLVCAQCHVEYYFNDPGHGPTKRPVFPWKNGFTPEAIYSVYEDNGNVDMPGFKGKFADWVHPVSQTPMLKMQHPDYETWIDGPHGAAGVACADCHMPYQREEGKKMSSHWWTSPLRDPELRACRQCHADKTAAYLRGRIEYTQDKTYKQLLVAQEYSVRAHEAVRLALEYTGEKPADYDQLIILAKEAVRKGQMFWDFVSAENSVGFHNPAKALDTLTSSITLSQDAINAALKATNYGIAPKLEGDIKQIVPPILKMSRKLQQDPEYLKTHPWFAYLKPLPKADQMWEGNKKIQ
;
A
#
# COMPACT_ATOMS: atom_id res chain seq x y z
N ASN A 1 -10.56 -3.25 20.37
CA ASN A 1 -11.90 -3.85 20.57
C ASN A 1 -13.03 -2.81 20.57
N GLN A 2 -12.76 -1.57 20.93
CA GLN A 2 -13.79 -0.53 20.91
C GLN A 2 -14.28 -0.18 19.49
N CYS A 3 -13.39 -0.12 18.51
CA CYS A 3 -13.76 0.28 17.14
C CYS A 3 -14.82 -0.57 16.44
N ARG A 4 -15.01 -1.84 16.83
CA ARG A 4 -16.01 -2.72 16.19
C ARG A 4 -17.38 -2.72 16.85
N THR A 5 -17.48 -2.25 18.09
CA THR A 5 -18.74 -2.16 18.85
C THR A 5 -19.37 -0.78 18.77
N GLU A 6 -18.63 0.21 18.27
CA GLU A 6 -19.06 1.62 18.20
C GLU A 6 -19.38 2.09 16.78
N VAL A 7 -19.05 1.27 15.74
CA VAL A 7 -19.43 1.59 14.35
C VAL A 7 -20.89 1.24 14.14
N THR A 8 -21.67 2.25 13.85
CA THR A 8 -23.10 2.17 13.54
C THR A 8 -23.33 2.34 12.02
N ASP A 9 -24.55 2.12 11.54
CA ASP A 9 -24.91 2.41 10.15
C ASP A 9 -24.70 3.89 9.79
N ASP A 10 -24.73 4.79 10.78
CA ASP A 10 -24.47 6.21 10.61
C ASP A 10 -22.98 6.54 10.33
N ASP A 11 -22.08 5.62 10.66
CA ASP A 11 -20.64 5.76 10.37
C ASP A 11 -20.27 5.27 8.96
N SER A 12 -21.24 4.83 8.18
CA SER A 12 -21.04 4.38 6.80
C SER A 12 -20.79 5.56 5.85
N ILE A 13 -20.19 5.26 4.68
CA ILE A 13 -20.02 6.27 3.63
C ILE A 13 -21.39 6.66 3.08
N GLY A 14 -21.82 7.87 3.39
CA GLY A 14 -23.08 8.45 2.96
C GLY A 14 -22.91 9.67 2.04
N CYS A 15 -24.01 10.27 1.65
CA CYS A 15 -24.02 11.47 0.78
C CYS A 15 -23.18 12.62 1.38
N ALA A 16 -23.27 12.84 2.68
CA ALA A 16 -22.57 13.90 3.40
C ALA A 16 -21.04 13.72 3.44
N THR A 17 -20.51 12.51 3.18
CA THR A 17 -19.08 12.28 3.07
C THR A 17 -18.47 13.02 1.88
N CYS A 18 -19.26 13.24 0.81
CA CYS A 18 -18.82 13.88 -0.42
C CYS A 18 -19.57 15.18 -0.75
N HIS A 19 -20.77 15.37 -0.21
CA HIS A 19 -21.65 16.49 -0.53
C HIS A 19 -22.02 17.31 0.71
N ASN A 20 -22.02 18.62 0.53
CA ASN A 20 -22.63 19.52 1.51
C ASN A 20 -24.14 19.29 1.54
N ALA A 21 -24.72 19.10 2.72
CA ALA A 21 -26.13 18.73 2.89
C ALA A 21 -27.13 19.78 2.39
N GLU A 22 -26.74 21.07 2.39
CA GLU A 22 -27.63 22.19 1.98
C GLU A 22 -27.50 22.51 0.49
N THR A 23 -26.26 22.53 -0.02
CA THR A 23 -25.97 23.02 -1.37
C THR A 23 -25.77 21.89 -2.38
N MET A 24 -25.57 20.67 -1.92
CA MET A 24 -25.18 19.49 -2.71
C MET A 24 -23.86 19.66 -3.47
N GLN A 25 -23.10 20.70 -3.20
CA GLN A 25 -21.75 20.87 -3.74
C GLN A 25 -20.80 19.85 -3.12
N LEU A 26 -19.75 19.47 -3.87
CA LEU A 26 -18.71 18.60 -3.33
C LEU A 26 -18.01 19.28 -2.15
N GLN A 27 -17.80 18.52 -1.09
CA GLN A 27 -17.05 18.97 0.09
C GLN A 27 -16.07 17.90 0.55
N LEU A 28 -15.08 18.31 1.32
CA LEU A 28 -14.14 17.43 1.98
C LEU A 28 -14.52 17.29 3.47
N TYR A 29 -14.60 16.06 3.94
CA TYR A 29 -14.85 15.73 5.34
C TYR A 29 -13.54 15.50 6.11
N SER A 30 -12.55 14.85 5.47
CA SER A 30 -11.28 14.45 6.09
C SER A 30 -10.43 15.64 6.53
N GLU A 31 -10.23 15.80 7.83
CA GLU A 31 -9.35 16.85 8.37
C GLU A 31 -7.88 16.66 7.95
N PRO A 32 -7.29 15.44 7.96
CA PRO A 32 -5.93 15.24 7.44
C PRO A 32 -5.73 15.75 6.02
N LEU A 33 -6.70 15.52 5.13
CA LEU A 33 -6.64 16.02 3.76
C LEU A 33 -6.76 17.56 3.71
N LYS A 34 -7.66 18.14 4.50
CA LYS A 34 -7.78 19.61 4.60
C LYS A 34 -6.50 20.25 5.13
N ASP A 35 -5.88 19.64 6.14
CA ASP A 35 -4.64 20.15 6.74
C ASP A 35 -3.48 20.08 5.73
N TYR A 36 -3.38 18.98 4.97
CA TYR A 36 -2.42 18.90 3.87
C TYR A 36 -2.66 20.00 2.81
N LEU A 37 -3.89 20.17 2.35
CA LEU A 37 -4.23 21.21 1.35
C LEU A 37 -3.84 22.60 1.84
N LYS A 38 -4.17 22.94 3.08
CA LYS A 38 -3.75 24.22 3.70
C LYS A 38 -2.23 24.35 3.75
N SER A 39 -1.51 23.29 4.08
CA SER A 39 -0.04 23.29 4.17
C SER A 39 0.64 23.60 2.83
N VAL A 40 -0.01 23.28 1.72
CA VAL A 40 0.45 23.59 0.36
C VAL A 40 -0.22 24.84 -0.23
N GLY A 41 -0.85 25.67 0.62
CA GLY A 41 -1.44 26.96 0.23
C GLY A 41 -2.78 26.88 -0.50
N LYS A 42 -3.45 25.72 -0.46
CA LYS A 42 -4.78 25.53 -1.06
C LYS A 42 -5.88 25.70 -0.01
N ASP A 43 -6.92 26.46 -0.35
CA ASP A 43 -8.12 26.59 0.49
C ASP A 43 -9.11 25.45 0.13
N PRO A 44 -9.37 24.49 1.04
CA PRO A 44 -10.27 23.38 0.77
C PRO A 44 -11.70 23.78 0.36
N ALA A 45 -12.13 24.98 0.76
CA ALA A 45 -13.47 25.50 0.45
C ALA A 45 -13.58 26.16 -0.93
N LYS A 46 -12.43 26.41 -1.61
CA LYS A 46 -12.38 27.17 -2.87
C LYS A 46 -11.79 26.36 -4.03
N LEU A 47 -11.66 25.05 -3.87
CA LEU A 47 -11.11 24.20 -4.91
C LEU A 47 -12.05 24.07 -6.10
N PRO A 48 -11.52 24.04 -7.32
CA PRO A 48 -12.35 23.86 -8.51
C PRO A 48 -12.99 22.48 -8.52
N ARG A 49 -14.19 22.40 -9.11
CA ARG A 49 -14.94 21.13 -9.20
C ARG A 49 -14.12 19.98 -9.83
N SER A 50 -13.30 20.28 -10.82
CA SER A 50 -12.43 19.29 -11.47
C SER A 50 -11.49 18.60 -10.48
N GLU A 51 -10.88 19.38 -9.59
CA GLU A 51 -10.00 18.87 -8.54
C GLU A 51 -10.80 18.12 -7.45
N MET A 52 -11.93 18.66 -7.03
CA MET A 52 -12.82 18.05 -6.04
C MET A 52 -13.31 16.66 -6.46
N ARG A 53 -13.48 16.40 -7.76
CA ARG A 53 -13.89 15.09 -8.30
C ARG A 53 -12.86 13.97 -8.07
N SER A 54 -11.63 14.31 -7.68
CA SER A 54 -10.62 13.37 -7.22
C SER A 54 -10.44 13.44 -5.72
N LEU A 55 -10.43 14.63 -5.13
CA LEU A 55 -10.16 14.81 -3.71
C LEU A 55 -11.20 14.18 -2.79
N VAL A 56 -12.47 14.09 -3.20
CA VAL A 56 -13.50 13.36 -2.43
C VAL A 56 -13.19 11.87 -2.30
N CYS A 57 -12.47 11.28 -3.26
CA CYS A 57 -11.97 9.91 -3.19
C CYS A 57 -10.68 9.82 -2.36
N ALA A 58 -9.81 10.81 -2.50
CA ALA A 58 -8.54 10.91 -1.77
C ALA A 58 -8.72 11.14 -0.26
N GLN A 59 -9.93 11.27 0.24
CA GLN A 59 -10.20 11.25 1.68
C GLN A 59 -9.91 9.89 2.32
N CYS A 60 -9.98 8.80 1.52
CA CYS A 60 -9.82 7.42 1.96
C CYS A 60 -8.85 6.62 1.08
N HIS A 61 -8.80 6.91 -0.23
CA HIS A 61 -7.94 6.22 -1.20
C HIS A 61 -6.56 6.84 -1.26
N VAL A 62 -5.84 6.75 -0.14
CA VAL A 62 -4.52 7.36 0.09
C VAL A 62 -3.69 6.51 1.03
N GLU A 63 -2.40 6.73 1.01
CA GLU A 63 -1.52 6.26 2.07
C GLU A 63 -1.69 7.10 3.34
N TYR A 64 -1.73 6.45 4.49
CA TYR A 64 -1.78 7.10 5.78
C TYR A 64 -1.18 6.22 6.89
N TYR A 65 -0.76 6.85 7.97
CA TYR A 65 -0.33 6.19 9.19
C TYR A 65 -0.94 6.89 10.41
N PHE A 66 -0.94 6.20 11.53
CA PHE A 66 -1.37 6.78 12.79
C PHE A 66 -0.16 7.26 13.57
N ASN A 67 0.04 8.57 13.62
CA ASN A 67 1.09 9.13 14.43
C ASN A 67 0.71 8.99 15.91
N ASP A 68 1.56 8.35 16.71
CA ASP A 68 1.44 8.18 18.14
C ASP A 68 2.59 8.88 18.86
N PRO A 69 2.50 8.97 20.13
CA PRO A 69 1.54 9.51 21.06
C PRO A 69 2.07 10.81 21.64
N GLY A 70 1.32 11.67 21.90
CA GLY A 70 1.57 13.00 22.45
C GLY A 70 0.57 13.98 21.87
N HIS A 71 -0.21 13.51 20.92
CA HIS A 71 -1.22 14.33 20.24
C HIS A 71 -2.65 14.09 20.77
N GLY A 72 -2.78 13.59 22.00
CA GLY A 72 -4.06 13.42 22.68
C GLY A 72 -4.65 11.99 22.55
N PRO A 73 -5.83 11.75 23.10
CA PRO A 73 -6.43 10.43 23.23
C PRO A 73 -6.93 9.84 21.91
N THR A 74 -6.96 10.62 20.83
CA THR A 74 -7.45 10.18 19.53
C THR A 74 -6.31 10.10 18.54
N LYS A 75 -5.94 8.88 18.15
CA LYS A 75 -5.04 8.66 17.02
C LYS A 75 -5.70 9.17 15.75
N ARG A 76 -5.10 10.18 15.12
CA ARG A 76 -5.57 10.70 13.83
C ARG A 76 -4.73 10.13 12.70
N PRO A 77 -5.31 9.79 11.56
CA PRO A 77 -4.53 9.46 10.37
C PRO A 77 -3.73 10.68 9.92
N VAL A 78 -2.50 10.43 9.49
CA VAL A 78 -1.58 11.44 8.92
C VAL A 78 -1.20 10.98 7.53
N PHE A 79 -1.21 11.89 6.57
CA PHE A 79 -0.78 11.60 5.21
C PHE A 79 0.72 11.87 5.08
N PRO A 80 1.51 10.90 4.62
CA PRO A 80 2.98 11.05 4.51
C PRO A 80 3.38 11.83 3.25
N TRP A 81 2.74 12.96 2.98
CA TRP A 81 2.84 13.72 1.73
C TRP A 81 3.79 14.92 1.80
N LYS A 82 4.45 15.11 2.93
CA LYS A 82 5.35 16.26 3.16
C LYS A 82 6.40 16.43 2.06
N ASN A 83 6.92 15.31 1.54
CA ASN A 83 7.99 15.30 0.54
C ASN A 83 7.51 14.92 -0.87
N GLY A 84 6.20 14.71 -1.06
CA GLY A 84 5.60 14.34 -2.34
C GLY A 84 4.90 12.99 -2.33
N PHE A 85 4.55 12.48 -3.52
CA PHE A 85 3.68 11.31 -3.73
C PHE A 85 4.43 10.09 -4.28
N THR A 86 5.74 10.15 -4.45
CA THR A 86 6.49 8.96 -4.87
C THR A 86 6.73 8.02 -3.70
N PRO A 87 6.89 6.70 -3.92
CA PRO A 87 7.21 5.76 -2.86
C PRO A 87 8.45 6.17 -2.05
N GLU A 88 9.47 6.76 -2.70
CA GLU A 88 10.67 7.27 -2.05
C GLU A 88 10.38 8.46 -1.14
N ALA A 89 9.55 9.39 -1.61
CA ALA A 89 9.14 10.57 -0.85
C ALA A 89 8.33 10.17 0.39
N ILE A 90 7.40 9.23 0.23
CA ILE A 90 6.61 8.65 1.31
C ILE A 90 7.53 7.92 2.30
N TYR A 91 8.43 7.06 1.81
CA TYR A 91 9.40 6.36 2.65
C TYR A 91 10.23 7.33 3.51
N SER A 92 10.66 8.44 2.92
CA SER A 92 11.49 9.44 3.63
C SER A 92 10.75 10.07 4.83
N VAL A 93 9.43 10.16 4.81
CA VAL A 93 8.64 10.64 5.95
C VAL A 93 8.66 9.64 7.11
N TYR A 94 8.67 8.34 6.82
CA TYR A 94 8.73 7.29 7.83
C TYR A 94 10.12 7.10 8.45
N GLU A 95 11.15 7.73 7.90
CA GLU A 95 12.50 7.72 8.47
C GLU A 95 12.66 8.69 9.65
N ASP A 96 11.73 9.63 9.81
CA ASP A 96 11.71 10.63 10.89
C ASP A 96 10.42 10.49 11.75
N ASN A 97 10.50 10.95 13.00
CA ASN A 97 9.34 11.09 13.91
C ASN A 97 8.62 9.78 14.26
N GLY A 98 9.37 8.71 14.42
CA GLY A 98 8.79 7.39 14.65
C GLY A 98 8.88 6.86 16.07
N ASN A 99 8.38 5.64 16.21
CA ASN A 99 8.17 4.91 17.46
C ASN A 99 9.20 3.79 17.70
N VAL A 100 10.20 3.63 16.83
CA VAL A 100 11.20 2.56 16.93
C VAL A 100 12.36 2.99 17.82
N ASP A 101 12.68 2.15 18.82
CA ASP A 101 13.90 2.27 19.64
C ASP A 101 14.76 1.00 19.49
N MET A 102 15.21 0.76 18.26
CA MET A 102 16.06 -0.37 17.91
C MET A 102 17.35 0.16 17.27
N PRO A 103 18.53 -0.43 17.55
CA PRO A 103 19.78 -0.02 16.91
C PRO A 103 19.66 0.03 15.38
N GLY A 104 20.11 1.13 14.77
CA GLY A 104 19.99 1.41 13.36
C GLY A 104 18.63 1.94 12.88
N PHE A 105 17.58 1.86 13.73
CA PHE A 105 16.21 2.28 13.38
C PHE A 105 15.63 3.30 14.36
N LYS A 106 16.42 3.77 15.29
CA LYS A 106 15.94 4.70 16.33
C LYS A 106 15.34 5.96 15.71
N GLY A 107 14.12 6.30 16.12
CA GLY A 107 13.40 7.46 15.64
C GLY A 107 12.69 7.26 14.30
N LYS A 108 12.77 6.07 13.67
CA LYS A 108 11.99 5.71 12.50
C LYS A 108 10.59 5.24 12.90
N PHE A 109 9.61 5.41 12.02
CA PHE A 109 8.27 4.85 12.21
C PHE A 109 8.22 3.39 11.78
N ALA A 110 7.46 2.56 12.50
CA ALA A 110 7.12 1.20 12.07
C ALA A 110 5.71 0.83 12.54
N ASP A 111 5.00 0.11 11.71
CA ASP A 111 3.72 -0.49 12.06
C ASP A 111 3.91 -1.76 12.89
N TRP A 112 4.96 -2.52 12.62
CA TRP A 112 5.25 -3.80 13.25
C TRP A 112 6.72 -4.20 13.07
N VAL A 113 7.13 -5.27 13.79
CA VAL A 113 8.46 -5.89 13.62
C VAL A 113 8.28 -7.26 13.00
N HIS A 114 8.99 -7.52 11.90
CA HIS A 114 8.90 -8.80 11.20
C HIS A 114 9.48 -9.93 12.06
N PRO A 115 8.72 -10.99 12.38
CA PRO A 115 9.15 -12.00 13.35
C PRO A 115 10.37 -12.82 12.90
N VAL A 116 10.58 -12.96 11.59
CA VAL A 116 11.66 -13.78 11.02
C VAL A 116 12.95 -12.98 10.92
N SER A 117 12.94 -11.83 10.28
CA SER A 117 14.14 -10.99 10.09
C SER A 117 14.38 -9.98 11.20
N GLN A 118 13.44 -9.85 12.15
CA GLN A 118 13.48 -8.86 13.22
C GLN A 118 13.67 -7.41 12.70
N THR A 119 13.05 -7.13 11.56
CA THR A 119 13.13 -5.83 10.90
C THR A 119 11.89 -5.02 11.23
N PRO A 120 12.01 -3.73 11.63
CA PRO A 120 10.87 -2.84 11.74
C PRO A 120 10.28 -2.55 10.36
N MET A 121 8.98 -2.81 10.18
CA MET A 121 8.32 -2.83 8.88
C MET A 121 7.23 -1.77 8.76
N LEU A 122 6.91 -1.45 7.52
CA LEU A 122 5.83 -0.55 7.12
C LEU A 122 4.72 -1.34 6.44
N LYS A 123 3.47 -0.91 6.62
CA LYS A 123 2.30 -1.42 5.90
C LYS A 123 1.67 -0.29 5.10
N MET A 124 1.58 -0.47 3.79
CA MET A 124 0.88 0.48 2.92
C MET A 124 -0.62 0.27 2.98
N GLN A 125 -1.37 1.38 2.93
CA GLN A 125 -2.82 1.34 3.05
C GLN A 125 -3.50 1.32 1.68
N HIS A 126 -3.76 2.49 1.08
CA HIS A 126 -4.50 2.62 -0.18
C HIS A 126 -3.90 3.73 -1.06
N PRO A 127 -2.63 3.64 -1.53
CA PRO A 127 -1.94 4.72 -2.24
C PRO A 127 -2.45 4.93 -3.68
N ASP A 128 -3.77 4.94 -3.86
CA ASP A 128 -4.42 5.11 -5.16
C ASP A 128 -4.22 6.52 -5.71
N TYR A 129 -4.43 7.54 -4.85
CA TYR A 129 -4.27 8.95 -5.25
C TYR A 129 -2.82 9.27 -5.59
N GLU A 130 -1.88 8.80 -4.78
CA GLU A 130 -0.44 8.97 -4.96
C GLU A 130 0.07 8.30 -6.24
N THR A 131 -0.54 7.18 -6.61
CA THR A 131 -0.21 6.50 -7.86
C THR A 131 -0.82 7.21 -9.05
N TRP A 132 -2.08 7.63 -8.94
CA TRP A 132 -2.84 8.24 -10.03
C TRP A 132 -2.36 9.65 -10.40
N ILE A 133 -1.97 10.51 -9.43
CA ILE A 133 -1.84 11.96 -9.62
C ILE A 133 -0.86 12.37 -10.72
N ASP A 134 0.22 11.64 -10.87
CA ASP A 134 1.26 11.83 -11.91
C ASP A 134 1.22 10.73 -12.99
N GLY A 135 0.19 9.88 -12.96
CA GLY A 135 -0.08 8.90 -14.01
C GLY A 135 -0.65 9.56 -15.28
N PRO A 136 -0.74 8.84 -16.39
CA PRO A 136 -1.16 9.40 -17.68
C PRO A 136 -2.51 10.12 -17.62
N HIS A 137 -3.48 9.58 -16.90
CA HIS A 137 -4.81 10.17 -16.78
C HIS A 137 -4.83 11.33 -15.76
N GLY A 138 -4.17 11.17 -14.61
CA GLY A 138 -4.07 12.22 -13.61
C GLY A 138 -3.36 13.47 -14.15
N ALA A 139 -2.21 13.29 -14.81
CA ALA A 139 -1.47 14.35 -15.46
C ALA A 139 -2.26 15.04 -16.60
N ALA A 140 -3.16 14.31 -17.25
CA ALA A 140 -4.07 14.85 -18.26
C ALA A 140 -5.34 15.53 -17.66
N GLY A 141 -5.47 15.59 -16.32
CA GLY A 141 -6.61 16.21 -15.63
C GLY A 141 -7.88 15.36 -15.60
N VAL A 142 -7.79 14.06 -15.89
CA VAL A 142 -8.91 13.11 -15.80
C VAL A 142 -9.11 12.73 -14.34
N ALA A 143 -10.24 13.09 -13.74
CA ALA A 143 -10.53 12.85 -12.34
C ALA A 143 -10.90 11.37 -12.06
N CYS A 144 -10.74 10.96 -10.80
CA CYS A 144 -11.16 9.63 -10.33
C CYS A 144 -12.63 9.35 -10.72
N ALA A 145 -13.49 10.33 -10.50
CA ALA A 145 -14.91 10.22 -10.80
C ALA A 145 -15.22 10.12 -12.31
N ASP A 146 -14.32 10.50 -13.20
CA ASP A 146 -14.56 10.38 -14.65
C ASP A 146 -14.52 8.90 -15.09
N CYS A 147 -13.72 8.10 -14.41
CA CYS A 147 -13.63 6.67 -14.65
C CYS A 147 -14.57 5.85 -13.76
N HIS A 148 -14.62 6.16 -12.45
CA HIS A 148 -15.33 5.36 -11.45
C HIS A 148 -16.78 5.79 -11.23
N MET A 149 -17.15 7.00 -11.67
CA MET A 149 -18.50 7.59 -11.62
C MET A 149 -18.84 8.24 -12.96
N PRO A 150 -18.81 7.51 -14.09
CA PRO A 150 -18.94 8.11 -15.41
C PRO A 150 -20.28 8.82 -15.56
N TYR A 151 -20.31 9.83 -16.41
CA TYR A 151 -21.55 10.53 -16.73
C TYR A 151 -22.52 9.59 -17.45
N GLN A 152 -23.76 9.65 -17.01
CA GLN A 152 -24.91 8.98 -17.62
C GLN A 152 -26.05 9.99 -17.85
N ARG A 153 -27.02 9.60 -18.67
CA ARG A 153 -28.26 10.38 -18.86
C ARG A 153 -29.40 9.62 -18.20
N GLU A 154 -30.10 10.29 -17.32
CA GLU A 154 -31.29 9.78 -16.67
C GLU A 154 -32.39 10.86 -16.80
N GLU A 155 -33.52 10.50 -17.33
CA GLU A 155 -34.62 11.41 -17.65
C GLU A 155 -34.19 12.66 -18.44
N GLY A 156 -33.23 12.50 -19.36
CA GLY A 156 -32.67 13.58 -20.17
C GLY A 156 -31.62 14.44 -19.49
N LYS A 157 -31.41 14.31 -18.20
CA LYS A 157 -30.41 15.05 -17.44
C LYS A 157 -29.07 14.32 -17.43
N LYS A 158 -27.98 15.09 -17.55
CA LYS A 158 -26.61 14.55 -17.41
C LYS A 158 -26.24 14.54 -15.93
N MET A 159 -25.91 13.34 -15.39
CA MET A 159 -25.48 13.17 -14.01
C MET A 159 -24.31 12.17 -13.92
N SER A 160 -23.54 12.23 -12.86
CA SER A 160 -22.52 11.20 -12.54
C SER A 160 -23.22 9.97 -11.99
N SER A 161 -22.81 8.79 -12.44
CA SER A 161 -23.20 7.54 -11.79
C SER A 161 -22.69 7.55 -10.34
N HIS A 162 -23.56 7.20 -9.40
CA HIS A 162 -23.15 6.97 -8.00
C HIS A 162 -22.86 5.50 -7.70
N TRP A 163 -22.82 4.67 -8.72
CA TRP A 163 -22.31 3.32 -8.61
C TRP A 163 -20.78 3.35 -8.81
N TRP A 164 -20.05 3.73 -7.78
CA TRP A 164 -18.60 3.80 -7.73
C TRP A 164 -18.02 2.39 -7.76
N THR A 165 -17.54 1.98 -8.87
CA THR A 165 -17.02 0.62 -9.09
C THR A 165 -15.89 0.65 -10.11
N SER A 166 -15.22 -0.49 -10.28
CA SER A 166 -14.25 -0.64 -11.35
C SER A 166 -14.91 -0.41 -12.72
N PRO A 167 -14.33 0.43 -13.60
CA PRO A 167 -14.82 0.59 -14.96
C PRO A 167 -14.91 -0.71 -15.76
N LEU A 168 -14.14 -1.73 -15.39
CA LEU A 168 -14.17 -3.06 -16.03
C LEU A 168 -15.48 -3.82 -15.81
N ARG A 169 -16.33 -3.39 -14.86
CA ARG A 169 -17.66 -3.97 -14.67
C ARG A 169 -18.65 -3.55 -15.76
N ASP A 170 -18.37 -2.48 -16.49
CA ASP A 170 -19.14 -2.12 -17.67
C ASP A 170 -18.56 -2.81 -18.91
N PRO A 171 -19.27 -3.76 -19.55
CA PRO A 171 -18.77 -4.45 -20.74
C PRO A 171 -18.42 -3.50 -21.88
N GLU A 172 -19.15 -2.39 -22.00
CA GLU A 172 -18.96 -1.38 -23.05
C GLU A 172 -17.89 -0.35 -22.74
N LEU A 173 -17.32 -0.37 -21.51
CA LEU A 173 -16.32 0.58 -21.02
C LEU A 173 -16.71 2.04 -21.33
N ARG A 174 -17.97 2.41 -21.07
CA ARG A 174 -18.52 3.74 -21.38
C ARG A 174 -17.71 4.86 -20.75
N ALA A 175 -17.16 4.63 -19.53
CA ALA A 175 -16.26 5.59 -18.88
C ALA A 175 -15.06 5.94 -19.78
N CYS A 176 -14.38 4.93 -20.32
CA CYS A 176 -13.21 5.11 -21.18
C CYS A 176 -13.58 5.71 -22.53
N ARG A 177 -14.69 5.26 -23.10
CA ARG A 177 -15.14 5.66 -24.45
C ARG A 177 -15.72 7.07 -24.50
N GLN A 178 -15.93 7.73 -23.39
CA GLN A 178 -16.26 9.16 -23.37
C GLN A 178 -15.12 10.02 -23.97
N CYS A 179 -13.87 9.59 -23.82
CA CYS A 179 -12.69 10.25 -24.38
C CYS A 179 -12.05 9.43 -25.52
N HIS A 180 -12.09 8.10 -25.44
CA HIS A 180 -11.53 7.18 -26.44
C HIS A 180 -12.62 6.62 -27.37
N ALA A 181 -13.44 7.50 -27.97
CA ALA A 181 -14.59 7.12 -28.78
C ALA A 181 -14.21 6.34 -30.06
N ASP A 182 -12.99 6.53 -30.55
CA ASP A 182 -12.41 5.85 -31.72
C ASP A 182 -11.96 4.41 -31.44
N LYS A 183 -11.94 3.98 -30.18
CA LYS A 183 -11.52 2.65 -29.76
C LYS A 183 -12.70 1.76 -29.39
N THR A 184 -12.58 0.47 -29.70
CA THR A 184 -13.55 -0.53 -29.26
C THR A 184 -13.38 -0.85 -27.77
N ALA A 185 -14.45 -1.28 -27.11
CA ALA A 185 -14.39 -1.75 -25.74
C ALA A 185 -13.40 -2.92 -25.58
N ALA A 186 -13.37 -3.86 -26.53
CA ALA A 186 -12.44 -4.98 -26.53
C ALA A 186 -10.97 -4.53 -26.58
N TYR A 187 -10.64 -3.55 -27.44
CA TYR A 187 -9.28 -2.99 -27.49
C TYR A 187 -8.88 -2.34 -26.15
N LEU A 188 -9.74 -1.50 -25.60
CA LEU A 188 -9.47 -0.80 -24.34
C LEU A 188 -9.32 -1.79 -23.18
N ARG A 189 -10.20 -2.79 -23.10
CA ARG A 189 -10.10 -3.87 -22.11
C ARG A 189 -8.76 -4.60 -22.23
N GLY A 190 -8.37 -5.01 -23.40
CA GLY A 190 -7.09 -5.68 -23.65
C GLY A 190 -5.88 -4.83 -23.24
N ARG A 191 -5.96 -3.49 -23.34
CA ARG A 191 -4.90 -2.57 -22.87
C ARG A 191 -4.82 -2.52 -21.35
N ILE A 192 -5.98 -2.50 -20.67
CA ILE A 192 -6.04 -2.53 -19.21
C ILE A 192 -5.48 -3.85 -18.69
N GLU A 193 -6.00 -4.97 -19.20
CA GLU A 193 -5.59 -6.33 -18.81
C GLU A 193 -4.08 -6.55 -19.05
N TYR A 194 -3.54 -6.12 -20.19
CA TYR A 194 -2.10 -6.18 -20.46
C TYR A 194 -1.27 -5.45 -19.39
N THR A 195 -1.70 -4.26 -19.00
CA THR A 195 -1.00 -3.46 -17.98
C THR A 195 -1.06 -4.16 -16.62
N GLN A 196 -2.25 -4.61 -16.23
CA GLN A 196 -2.46 -5.30 -14.96
C GLN A 196 -1.69 -6.62 -14.89
N ASP A 197 -1.73 -7.43 -15.95
CA ASP A 197 -0.98 -8.69 -16.05
C ASP A 197 0.53 -8.47 -15.91
N LYS A 198 1.05 -7.46 -16.59
CA LYS A 198 2.47 -7.13 -16.54
C LYS A 198 2.90 -6.70 -15.15
N THR A 199 2.11 -5.83 -14.51
CA THR A 199 2.37 -5.36 -13.15
C THR A 199 2.27 -6.51 -12.15
N TYR A 200 1.23 -7.32 -12.24
CA TYR A 200 1.03 -8.47 -11.35
C TYR A 200 2.17 -9.49 -11.44
N LYS A 201 2.64 -9.82 -12.65
CA LYS A 201 3.79 -10.72 -12.83
C LYS A 201 5.05 -10.15 -12.16
N GLN A 202 5.31 -8.86 -12.34
CA GLN A 202 6.47 -8.21 -11.71
C GLN A 202 6.31 -8.13 -10.19
N LEU A 203 5.09 -7.92 -9.68
CA LEU A 203 4.78 -7.93 -8.25
C LEU A 203 5.11 -9.29 -7.63
N LEU A 204 4.73 -10.40 -8.26
CA LEU A 204 5.07 -11.74 -7.77
C LEU A 204 6.59 -11.94 -7.67
N VAL A 205 7.35 -11.45 -8.64
CA VAL A 205 8.83 -11.51 -8.61
C VAL A 205 9.37 -10.68 -7.45
N ALA A 206 8.86 -9.45 -7.24
CA ALA A 206 9.30 -8.60 -6.14
C ALA A 206 9.00 -9.23 -4.76
N GLN A 207 7.82 -9.82 -4.60
CA GLN A 207 7.44 -10.55 -3.38
C GLN A 207 8.34 -11.77 -3.14
N GLU A 208 8.70 -12.51 -4.19
CA GLU A 208 9.62 -13.62 -4.09
C GLU A 208 11.00 -13.18 -3.60
N TYR A 209 11.58 -12.14 -4.19
CA TYR A 209 12.86 -11.59 -3.73
C TYR A 209 12.80 -11.05 -2.32
N SER A 210 11.70 -10.42 -1.92
CA SER A 210 11.48 -9.96 -0.55
C SER A 210 11.51 -11.11 0.46
N VAL A 211 10.84 -12.24 0.18
CA VAL A 211 10.87 -13.43 1.05
C VAL A 211 12.29 -13.98 1.19
N ARG A 212 13.04 -14.04 0.09
CA ARG A 212 14.44 -14.49 0.09
C ARG A 212 15.33 -13.56 0.91
N ALA A 213 15.08 -12.24 0.85
CA ALA A 213 15.81 -11.26 1.62
C ALA A 213 15.54 -11.42 3.14
N HIS A 214 14.29 -11.62 3.54
CA HIS A 214 13.95 -11.92 4.93
C HIS A 214 14.64 -13.21 5.43
N GLU A 215 14.69 -14.25 4.61
CA GLU A 215 15.36 -15.50 4.93
C GLU A 215 16.88 -15.31 5.08
N ALA A 216 17.51 -14.55 4.19
CA ALA A 216 18.94 -14.26 4.27
C ALA A 216 19.28 -13.50 5.56
N VAL A 217 18.48 -12.50 5.94
CA VAL A 217 18.67 -11.77 7.20
C VAL A 217 18.51 -12.71 8.41
N ARG A 218 17.50 -13.58 8.40
CA ARG A 218 17.32 -14.57 9.47
C ARG A 218 18.55 -15.47 9.63
N LEU A 219 19.03 -16.04 8.53
CA LEU A 219 20.22 -16.91 8.54
C LEU A 219 21.47 -16.15 9.05
N ALA A 220 21.61 -14.88 8.68
CA ALA A 220 22.71 -14.06 9.18
C ALA A 220 22.59 -13.75 10.67
N LEU A 221 21.38 -13.54 11.19
CA LEU A 221 21.15 -13.35 12.63
C LEU A 221 21.43 -14.63 13.44
N GLU A 222 21.15 -15.80 12.89
CA GLU A 222 21.38 -17.11 13.50
C GLU A 222 22.81 -17.63 13.29
N TYR A 223 23.64 -16.93 12.51
CA TYR A 223 24.99 -17.37 12.18
C TYR A 223 25.91 -17.37 13.40
N THR A 224 26.55 -18.51 13.67
CA THR A 224 27.44 -18.76 14.83
C THR A 224 28.92 -18.80 14.46
N GLY A 225 29.27 -18.69 13.17
CA GLY A 225 30.65 -18.68 12.72
C GLY A 225 31.36 -17.34 12.96
N GLU A 226 32.56 -17.21 12.40
CA GLU A 226 33.36 -16.00 12.51
C GLU A 226 32.70 -14.82 11.80
N LYS A 227 32.49 -13.73 12.53
CA LYS A 227 31.84 -12.51 12.05
C LYS A 227 32.87 -11.45 11.69
N PRO A 228 32.71 -10.72 10.58
CA PRO A 228 33.57 -9.59 10.24
C PRO A 228 33.39 -8.43 11.24
N ALA A 229 34.34 -7.52 11.31
CA ALA A 229 34.32 -6.41 12.26
C ALA A 229 33.10 -5.46 12.06
N ASP A 230 32.58 -5.38 10.86
CA ASP A 230 31.43 -4.56 10.45
C ASP A 230 30.10 -5.34 10.42
N TYR A 231 30.06 -6.52 11.08
CA TYR A 231 28.86 -7.38 11.11
C TYR A 231 27.58 -6.63 11.45
N ASP A 232 27.58 -5.89 12.56
CA ASP A 232 26.38 -5.17 13.02
C ASP A 232 25.91 -4.13 12.01
N GLN A 233 26.86 -3.42 11.39
CA GLN A 233 26.55 -2.43 10.34
C GLN A 233 25.95 -3.12 9.09
N LEU A 234 26.51 -4.25 8.68
CA LEU A 234 25.98 -5.02 7.54
C LEU A 234 24.58 -5.57 7.82
N ILE A 235 24.29 -6.02 9.05
CA ILE A 235 22.96 -6.44 9.46
C ILE A 235 21.97 -5.27 9.43
N ILE A 236 22.36 -4.08 9.88
CA ILE A 236 21.52 -2.88 9.80
C ILE A 236 21.23 -2.58 8.33
N LEU A 237 22.22 -2.54 7.46
CA LEU A 237 22.04 -2.30 6.02
C LEU A 237 21.11 -3.34 5.38
N ALA A 238 21.27 -4.62 5.72
CA ALA A 238 20.39 -5.68 5.23
C ALA A 238 18.94 -5.46 5.65
N LYS A 239 18.70 -5.12 6.91
CA LYS A 239 17.37 -4.83 7.43
C LYS A 239 16.75 -3.57 6.81
N GLU A 240 17.54 -2.51 6.61
CA GLU A 240 17.06 -1.29 5.94
C GLU A 240 16.64 -1.57 4.50
N ALA A 241 17.41 -2.35 3.78
CA ALA A 241 17.10 -2.75 2.42
C ALA A 241 15.84 -3.63 2.35
N VAL A 242 15.68 -4.59 3.29
CA VAL A 242 14.44 -5.38 3.43
C VAL A 242 13.23 -4.49 3.69
N ARG A 243 13.33 -3.58 4.66
CA ARG A 243 12.26 -2.66 5.06
C ARG A 243 11.78 -1.82 3.87
N LYS A 244 12.72 -1.17 3.18
CA LYS A 244 12.40 -0.33 2.02
C LYS A 244 11.91 -1.14 0.84
N GLY A 245 12.54 -2.28 0.55
CA GLY A 245 12.14 -3.17 -0.54
C GLY A 245 10.73 -3.72 -0.36
N GLN A 246 10.36 -4.11 0.87
CA GLN A 246 9.00 -4.57 1.15
C GLN A 246 7.99 -3.43 1.05
N MET A 247 8.27 -2.26 1.60
CA MET A 247 7.38 -1.10 1.47
C MET A 247 7.07 -0.80 0.01
N PHE A 248 8.05 -0.92 -0.89
CA PHE A 248 7.89 -0.62 -2.31
C PHE A 248 6.97 -1.60 -3.02
N TRP A 249 7.12 -2.91 -2.81
CA TRP A 249 6.16 -3.84 -3.43
C TRP A 249 4.79 -3.79 -2.74
N ASP A 250 4.72 -3.51 -1.43
CA ASP A 250 3.46 -3.36 -0.71
C ASP A 250 2.69 -2.12 -1.19
N PHE A 251 3.39 -1.02 -1.52
CA PHE A 251 2.81 0.17 -2.16
C PHE A 251 2.07 -0.17 -3.45
N VAL A 252 2.69 -0.96 -4.33
CA VAL A 252 2.06 -1.38 -5.60
C VAL A 252 0.96 -2.43 -5.36
N SER A 253 1.11 -3.28 -4.34
CA SER A 253 0.13 -4.30 -3.98
C SER A 253 -1.11 -3.72 -3.31
N ALA A 254 -0.95 -2.65 -2.54
CA ALA A 254 -2.03 -2.00 -1.82
C ALA A 254 -2.84 -1.02 -2.69
N GLU A 255 -2.27 -0.57 -3.78
CA GLU A 255 -2.91 0.24 -4.81
C GLU A 255 -3.89 -0.63 -5.62
N ASN A 256 -5.13 -0.16 -5.80
CA ASN A 256 -6.25 -1.01 -6.26
C ASN A 256 -6.35 -1.19 -7.77
N SER A 257 -5.56 -0.47 -8.59
CA SER A 257 -5.63 -0.58 -10.06
C SER A 257 -4.73 -1.67 -10.66
N VAL A 258 -3.89 -2.29 -9.82
CA VAL A 258 -2.84 -3.22 -10.27
C VAL A 258 -1.92 -2.53 -11.30
N GLY A 259 -1.50 -1.30 -10.98
CA GLY A 259 -0.60 -0.48 -11.79
C GLY A 259 -1.27 0.25 -12.96
N PHE A 260 -2.58 0.12 -13.18
CA PHE A 260 -3.23 0.83 -14.29
C PHE A 260 -3.28 2.34 -14.08
N HIS A 261 -3.36 2.84 -12.85
CA HIS A 261 -3.32 4.26 -12.55
C HIS A 261 -2.01 4.92 -13.01
N ASN A 262 -0.87 4.22 -12.84
CA ASN A 262 0.44 4.68 -13.32
C ASN A 262 1.37 3.49 -13.60
N PRO A 263 1.33 2.93 -14.83
CA PRO A 263 2.11 1.75 -15.18
C PRO A 263 3.62 1.92 -15.03
N ALA A 264 4.14 3.11 -15.33
CA ALA A 264 5.57 3.40 -15.21
C ALA A 264 5.99 3.38 -13.74
N LYS A 265 5.32 4.19 -12.88
CA LYS A 265 5.60 4.22 -11.43
C LYS A 265 5.52 2.82 -10.82
N ALA A 266 4.49 2.04 -11.14
CA ALA A 266 4.32 0.71 -10.60
C ALA A 266 5.50 -0.21 -10.95
N LEU A 267 5.92 -0.25 -12.21
CA LEU A 267 7.04 -1.11 -12.66
C LEU A 267 8.40 -0.64 -12.11
N ASP A 268 8.64 0.66 -12.07
CA ASP A 268 9.88 1.23 -11.53
C ASP A 268 9.99 0.95 -10.03
N THR A 269 8.88 1.11 -9.29
CA THR A 269 8.81 0.79 -7.86
C THR A 269 9.08 -0.69 -7.59
N LEU A 270 8.49 -1.59 -8.37
CA LEU A 270 8.73 -3.03 -8.24
C LEU A 270 10.17 -3.41 -8.60
N THR A 271 10.76 -2.77 -9.61
CA THR A 271 12.17 -2.98 -9.97
C THR A 271 13.08 -2.54 -8.84
N SER A 272 12.82 -1.39 -8.23
CA SER A 272 13.54 -0.91 -7.06
C SER A 272 13.40 -1.85 -5.86
N SER A 273 12.19 -2.41 -5.64
CA SER A 273 11.95 -3.42 -4.61
C SER A 273 12.81 -4.67 -4.77
N ILE A 274 12.93 -5.17 -6.01
CA ILE A 274 13.77 -6.33 -6.34
C ILE A 274 15.24 -6.02 -6.07
N THR A 275 15.74 -4.87 -6.52
CA THR A 275 17.12 -4.43 -6.30
C THR A 275 17.44 -4.33 -4.81
N LEU A 276 16.58 -3.67 -4.03
CA LEU A 276 16.75 -3.55 -2.58
C LEU A 276 16.76 -4.93 -1.89
N SER A 277 15.92 -5.86 -2.34
CA SER A 277 15.91 -7.22 -1.81
C SER A 277 17.23 -7.96 -2.11
N GLN A 278 17.79 -7.76 -3.29
CA GLN A 278 19.11 -8.30 -3.66
C GLN A 278 20.23 -7.66 -2.81
N ASP A 279 20.16 -6.36 -2.57
CA ASP A 279 21.13 -5.65 -1.71
C ASP A 279 21.07 -6.20 -0.26
N ALA A 280 19.86 -6.46 0.26
CA ALA A 280 19.68 -7.08 1.56
C ALA A 280 20.33 -8.47 1.64
N ILE A 281 20.13 -9.32 0.61
CA ILE A 281 20.75 -10.65 0.53
C ILE A 281 22.28 -10.51 0.50
N ASN A 282 22.82 -9.61 -0.31
CA ASN A 282 24.25 -9.37 -0.43
C ASN A 282 24.87 -8.89 0.88
N ALA A 283 24.20 -7.98 1.60
CA ALA A 283 24.65 -7.49 2.91
C ALA A 283 24.63 -8.62 3.95
N ALA A 284 23.61 -9.48 3.97
CA ALA A 284 23.53 -10.63 4.85
C ALA A 284 24.64 -11.67 4.56
N LEU A 285 24.94 -11.93 3.29
CA LEU A 285 26.06 -12.78 2.88
C LEU A 285 27.41 -12.22 3.36
N LYS A 286 27.64 -10.94 3.17
CA LYS A 286 28.89 -10.27 3.64
C LYS A 286 28.99 -10.32 5.16
N ALA A 287 27.90 -10.09 5.90
CA ALA A 287 27.87 -10.14 7.35
C ALA A 287 28.29 -11.50 7.93
N THR A 288 28.26 -12.55 7.13
CA THR A 288 28.62 -13.92 7.53
C THR A 288 29.85 -14.45 6.82
N ASN A 289 30.66 -13.57 6.21
CA ASN A 289 31.79 -14.01 5.36
C ASN A 289 31.36 -15.08 4.33
N TYR A 290 30.13 -14.93 3.77
CA TYR A 290 29.51 -15.92 2.87
C TYR A 290 29.30 -17.30 3.51
N GLY A 291 29.24 -17.39 4.84
CA GLY A 291 29.03 -18.63 5.58
C GLY A 291 27.58 -19.11 5.65
N ILE A 292 26.64 -18.35 5.07
CA ILE A 292 25.24 -18.79 4.92
C ILE A 292 24.94 -19.13 3.47
N ALA A 293 23.95 -20.01 3.27
CA ALA A 293 23.45 -20.40 1.95
C ALA A 293 21.93 -20.10 1.87
N PRO A 294 21.51 -18.84 1.70
CA PRO A 294 20.11 -18.53 1.51
C PRO A 294 19.63 -19.17 0.19
N LYS A 295 18.38 -19.66 0.19
CA LYS A 295 17.80 -20.22 -1.02
C LYS A 295 17.52 -19.10 -2.03
N LEU A 296 18.47 -18.83 -2.90
CA LEU A 296 18.37 -17.82 -3.96
C LEU A 296 17.58 -18.32 -5.17
N GLU A 297 17.56 -19.64 -5.36
CA GLU A 297 16.84 -20.32 -6.43
C GLU A 297 15.94 -21.42 -5.83
N GLY A 298 14.91 -21.79 -6.57
CA GLY A 298 13.99 -22.85 -6.16
C GLY A 298 12.59 -22.32 -5.81
N ASP A 299 11.71 -23.24 -5.53
CA ASP A 299 10.29 -22.97 -5.32
C ASP A 299 10.07 -22.19 -4.02
N ILE A 300 9.59 -20.96 -4.13
CA ILE A 300 9.15 -20.11 -3.01
C ILE A 300 8.15 -20.84 -2.11
N LYS A 301 7.39 -21.80 -2.66
CA LYS A 301 6.49 -22.68 -1.91
C LYS A 301 7.21 -23.50 -0.84
N GLN A 302 8.53 -23.68 -0.93
CA GLN A 302 9.33 -24.35 0.09
C GLN A 302 9.78 -23.41 1.20
N ILE A 303 9.91 -22.09 0.91
CA ILE A 303 10.36 -21.07 1.86
C ILE A 303 9.19 -20.51 2.66
N VAL A 304 8.08 -20.20 1.99
CA VAL A 304 6.90 -19.57 2.61
C VAL A 304 6.28 -20.42 3.72
N PRO A 305 6.05 -21.75 3.59
CA PRO A 305 5.42 -22.52 4.65
C PRO A 305 6.19 -22.54 5.98
N PRO A 306 7.52 -22.71 6.03
CA PRO A 306 8.27 -22.58 7.28
C PRO A 306 8.14 -21.22 7.93
N ILE A 307 8.20 -20.12 7.14
CA ILE A 307 8.04 -18.74 7.61
C ILE A 307 6.64 -18.54 8.19
N LEU A 308 5.60 -18.95 7.47
CA LEU A 308 4.22 -18.88 7.95
C LEU A 308 4.01 -19.72 9.22
N LYS A 309 4.61 -20.90 9.31
CA LYS A 309 4.53 -21.75 10.51
C LYS A 309 5.19 -21.07 11.71
N MET A 310 6.35 -20.44 11.51
CA MET A 310 7.02 -19.67 12.55
C MET A 310 6.20 -18.47 12.97
N SER A 311 5.68 -17.70 12.03
CA SER A 311 4.80 -16.56 12.30
C SER A 311 3.56 -16.97 13.10
N ARG A 312 2.90 -18.07 12.73
CA ARG A 312 1.76 -18.62 13.47
C ARG A 312 2.13 -19.07 14.89
N LYS A 313 3.30 -19.67 15.05
CA LYS A 313 3.80 -20.08 16.39
C LYS A 313 4.00 -18.86 17.28
N LEU A 314 4.62 -17.79 16.77
CA LEU A 314 4.80 -16.53 17.50
C LEU A 314 3.47 -15.86 17.85
N GLN A 315 2.50 -15.88 16.93
CA GLN A 315 1.15 -15.37 17.19
C GLN A 315 0.37 -16.16 18.25
N GLN A 316 0.78 -17.38 18.54
CA GLN A 316 0.21 -18.22 19.60
C GLN A 316 1.00 -18.14 20.91
N ASP A 317 2.17 -17.51 20.91
CA ASP A 317 3.01 -17.33 22.08
C ASP A 317 2.40 -16.28 23.01
N PRO A 318 2.00 -16.65 24.27
CA PRO A 318 1.40 -15.72 25.20
C PRO A 318 2.31 -14.53 25.56
N GLU A 319 3.62 -14.71 25.61
CA GLU A 319 4.55 -13.61 25.89
C GLU A 319 4.67 -12.65 24.69
N TYR A 320 4.71 -13.19 23.49
CA TYR A 320 4.70 -12.41 22.26
C TYR A 320 3.39 -11.61 22.15
N LEU A 321 2.25 -12.24 22.44
CA LEU A 321 0.92 -11.57 22.40
C LEU A 321 0.77 -10.49 23.48
N LYS A 322 1.45 -10.58 24.61
CA LYS A 322 1.46 -9.52 25.64
C LYS A 322 2.19 -8.27 25.16
N THR A 323 3.29 -8.45 24.44
CA THR A 323 4.10 -7.35 23.89
C THR A 323 3.51 -6.79 22.59
N HIS A 324 2.69 -7.59 21.88
CA HIS A 324 2.07 -7.23 20.60
C HIS A 324 0.57 -7.52 20.60
N PRO A 325 -0.23 -6.86 21.47
CA PRO A 325 -1.64 -7.19 21.71
C PRO A 325 -2.54 -7.09 20.47
N TRP A 326 -2.16 -6.34 19.45
CA TRP A 326 -2.91 -6.21 18.21
C TRP A 326 -2.91 -7.50 17.36
N PHE A 327 -1.98 -8.43 17.54
CA PHE A 327 -2.05 -9.75 16.91
C PHE A 327 -3.19 -10.64 17.46
N ALA A 328 -3.65 -10.40 18.68
CA ALA A 328 -4.78 -11.11 19.27
C ALA A 328 -6.11 -10.86 18.50
N TYR A 329 -6.16 -9.80 17.68
CA TYR A 329 -7.35 -9.43 16.90
C TYR A 329 -7.35 -9.96 15.47
N LEU A 330 -6.23 -10.51 15.00
CA LEU A 330 -6.21 -11.17 13.70
C LEU A 330 -6.95 -12.51 13.82
N LYS A 331 -8.19 -12.55 13.33
CA LYS A 331 -8.84 -13.84 13.08
C LYS A 331 -7.90 -14.68 12.20
N PRO A 332 -7.84 -16.01 12.40
CA PRO A 332 -7.13 -16.86 11.47
C PRO A 332 -7.55 -16.51 10.06
N LEU A 333 -6.59 -16.14 9.22
CA LEU A 333 -6.88 -15.92 7.81
C LEU A 333 -7.57 -17.19 7.29
N PRO A 334 -8.66 -17.06 6.52
CA PRO A 334 -9.22 -18.20 5.80
C PRO A 334 -8.08 -18.92 5.08
N LYS A 335 -8.14 -20.24 5.00
CA LYS A 335 -7.14 -20.99 4.23
C LYS A 335 -7.06 -20.37 2.83
N ALA A 336 -5.85 -20.28 2.27
CA ALA A 336 -5.61 -19.60 0.99
C ALA A 336 -6.53 -20.10 -0.14
N ASP A 337 -6.90 -21.36 -0.12
CA ASP A 337 -7.90 -22.00 -0.97
C ASP A 337 -9.32 -21.41 -0.80
N GLN A 338 -9.72 -21.02 0.42
CA GLN A 338 -11.02 -20.40 0.68
C GLN A 338 -11.10 -18.92 0.25
N MET A 339 -9.97 -18.20 0.27
CA MET A 339 -9.92 -16.83 -0.27
C MET A 339 -10.04 -16.82 -1.80
N TRP A 340 -9.52 -17.85 -2.47
CA TRP A 340 -9.58 -17.96 -3.94
C TRP A 340 -10.97 -18.37 -4.45
N GLU A 341 -11.70 -19.20 -3.71
CA GLU A 341 -13.06 -19.59 -4.09
C GLU A 341 -14.09 -18.46 -3.93
N GLY A 342 -13.86 -17.53 -2.98
CA GLY A 342 -14.69 -16.33 -2.83
C GLY A 342 -14.65 -15.42 -4.06
N ASN A 343 -13.53 -15.32 -4.74
CA ASN A 343 -13.37 -14.50 -5.94
C ASN A 343 -13.94 -15.14 -7.22
N LYS A 344 -14.13 -16.46 -7.24
CA LYS A 344 -14.78 -17.16 -8.37
C LYS A 344 -16.29 -16.96 -8.44
N LYS A 345 -16.94 -16.51 -7.36
CA LYS A 345 -18.40 -16.23 -7.32
C LYS A 345 -18.77 -14.82 -7.75
N ILE A 346 -17.79 -13.99 -8.15
CA ILE A 346 -17.98 -12.60 -8.59
C ILE A 346 -17.72 -12.44 -10.11
N GLN A 347 -17.52 -13.54 -10.82
CA GLN A 347 -17.47 -13.55 -12.30
C GLN A 347 -18.87 -13.68 -12.90
#